data_49997c57b9a9f66cd3cccb74f968be4e
#
_entry.id   49997c57b9a9f66cd3cccb74f968be4e
#
_cell.length_a   1.000
_cell.length_b   1.000
_cell.length_c   1.000
_cell.angle_alpha   90.00
_cell.angle_beta   90.00
_cell.angle_gamma   90.00
#
_symmetry.space_group_name_H-M   'P 1'
#
loop_
_entity.id
_entity.type
_entity.pdbx_description
1 polymer ?
#
loop_
_entity_poly.entity_id
_entity_poly.type
_entity_poly.pdbx_seq_one_letter_code
_entity_poly.pdbx_strand_id
1 'polypeptide(L)'
;MRRLLLLSALVSIQSCGMSETEAEYRLTTTIKDLMDGIVDPAADAIWDSVATTITTKGKEEKAPHTAEEWTTVRRSALQLLEASNLLQIPGRRVAKPGERNNQGIELQPDQIEALINHDRQAWIALAHGLHDAATLAIGAADAKDPAKVLESGEQIDNACEHCHQQYWYPHPAQSHGK
;
A
#
# COMPACT_ATOMS: atom_id res chain seq x y z
N MET A 1 10.29 60.98 49.28
CA MET A 1 10.68 60.20 48.09
C MET A 1 10.49 58.70 48.40
N ARG A 2 9.41 58.11 47.89
CA ARG A 2 8.99 56.77 48.16
C ARG A 2 9.33 55.89 46.92
N ARG A 3 10.34 55.03 47.03
CA ARG A 3 10.74 54.13 45.93
C ARG A 3 9.81 52.92 45.90
N LEU A 4 9.04 52.75 44.85
CA LEU A 4 8.19 51.60 44.58
C LEU A 4 9.07 50.52 43.93
N LEU A 5 9.26 49.40 44.60
CA LEU A 5 9.91 48.19 44.07
C LEU A 5 8.84 47.36 43.36
N LEU A 6 8.92 47.26 42.03
CA LEU A 6 8.13 46.34 41.23
C LEU A 6 8.80 44.96 41.25
N LEU A 7 8.15 43.98 41.90
CA LEU A 7 8.53 42.56 41.85
C LEU A 7 7.92 41.98 40.58
N SER A 8 8.77 41.68 39.59
CA SER A 8 8.36 40.88 38.41
C SER A 8 8.38 39.40 38.76
N ALA A 9 7.21 38.78 38.84
CA ALA A 9 7.08 37.33 38.98
C ALA A 9 7.26 36.67 37.60
N LEU A 10 8.38 35.96 37.42
CA LEU A 10 8.56 35.05 36.29
C LEU A 10 7.67 33.81 36.48
N VAL A 11 6.63 33.68 35.69
CA VAL A 11 5.86 32.45 35.59
C VAL A 11 6.59 31.51 34.63
N SER A 12 7.26 30.50 35.20
CA SER A 12 7.87 29.42 34.40
C SER A 12 6.77 28.46 33.96
N ILE A 13 6.43 28.48 32.68
CA ILE A 13 5.54 27.51 32.03
C ILE A 13 6.37 26.23 31.83
N GLN A 14 6.21 25.26 32.75
CA GLN A 14 6.70 23.90 32.53
C GLN A 14 5.80 23.22 31.50
N SER A 15 6.31 23.15 30.26
CA SER A 15 5.74 22.29 29.23
C SER A 15 5.94 20.83 29.67
N CYS A 16 4.87 20.16 30.10
CA CYS A 16 4.83 18.71 30.20
C CYS A 16 4.93 18.14 28.78
N GLY A 17 6.14 17.84 28.34
CA GLY A 17 6.35 17.01 27.17
C GLY A 17 5.81 15.61 27.47
N MET A 18 4.61 15.28 26.98
CA MET A 18 4.17 13.90 26.89
C MET A 18 5.13 13.21 25.92
N SER A 19 5.97 12.33 26.42
CA SER A 19 6.71 11.39 25.59
C SER A 19 5.69 10.45 24.97
N GLU A 20 5.35 10.66 23.68
CA GLU A 20 4.63 9.64 22.93
C GLU A 20 5.50 8.38 22.94
N THR A 21 5.00 7.32 23.56
CA THR A 21 5.63 6.01 23.48
C THR A 21 5.46 5.52 22.06
N GLU A 22 6.55 5.52 21.28
CA GLU A 22 6.53 4.98 19.92
C GLU A 22 6.13 3.50 19.98
N ALA A 23 5.13 3.11 19.17
CA ALA A 23 4.65 1.73 19.15
C ALA A 23 5.75 0.80 18.62
N GLU A 24 6.08 -0.24 19.39
CA GLU A 24 7.04 -1.27 18.98
C GLU A 24 6.32 -2.30 18.09
N TYR A 25 6.61 -2.31 16.79
CA TYR A 25 6.08 -3.29 15.85
C TYR A 25 6.85 -4.61 15.92
N ARG A 26 6.12 -5.74 15.95
CA ARG A 26 6.72 -7.07 15.87
C ARG A 26 6.73 -7.54 14.42
N LEU A 27 7.87 -7.40 13.74
CA LEU A 27 8.04 -7.70 12.31
C LEU A 27 8.28 -9.20 12.09
N THR A 28 7.24 -10.00 12.22
CA THR A 28 7.31 -11.46 12.06
C THR A 28 7.25 -11.89 10.59
N THR A 29 6.48 -11.16 9.77
CA THR A 29 6.28 -11.46 8.34
C THR A 29 7.14 -10.55 7.47
N THR A 30 7.48 -11.04 6.27
CA THR A 30 8.22 -10.30 5.24
C THR A 30 7.27 -9.53 4.30
N ILE A 31 7.83 -8.68 3.42
CA ILE A 31 7.07 -8.04 2.34
C ILE A 31 6.50 -9.13 1.42
N LYS A 32 7.30 -10.16 1.09
CA LYS A 32 6.83 -11.28 0.27
C LYS A 32 5.67 -12.02 0.93
N ASP A 33 5.72 -12.29 2.24
CA ASP A 33 4.59 -12.91 2.96
C ASP A 33 3.33 -12.03 2.91
N LEU A 34 3.47 -10.69 2.90
CA LEU A 34 2.32 -9.77 2.75
C LEU A 34 1.76 -9.82 1.33
N MET A 35 2.62 -9.87 0.30
CA MET A 35 2.18 -9.99 -1.10
C MET A 35 1.43 -11.30 -1.29
N ASP A 36 2.07 -12.44 -1.04
CA ASP A 36 1.52 -13.78 -1.28
C ASP A 36 0.25 -14.07 -0.42
N GLY A 37 0.21 -13.54 0.81
CA GLY A 37 -0.83 -13.90 1.78
C GLY A 37 -1.98 -12.90 1.93
N ILE A 38 -1.82 -11.67 1.50
CA ILE A 38 -2.83 -10.61 1.70
C ILE A 38 -3.07 -9.83 0.41
N VAL A 39 -2.00 -9.26 -0.21
CA VAL A 39 -2.16 -8.31 -1.31
C VAL A 39 -2.69 -8.99 -2.56
N ASP A 40 -2.00 -10.02 -3.06
CA ASP A 40 -2.40 -10.73 -4.27
C ASP A 40 -3.79 -11.37 -4.15
N PRO A 41 -4.11 -12.15 -3.09
CA PRO A 41 -5.45 -12.72 -2.96
C PRO A 41 -6.57 -11.68 -2.85
N ALA A 42 -6.28 -10.52 -2.26
CA ALA A 42 -7.26 -9.45 -2.13
C ALA A 42 -7.47 -8.69 -3.45
N ALA A 43 -6.41 -8.45 -4.22
CA ALA A 43 -6.50 -7.86 -5.55
C ALA A 43 -7.26 -8.79 -6.51
N ASP A 44 -6.90 -10.08 -6.54
CA ASP A 44 -7.56 -11.10 -7.34
C ASP A 44 -9.07 -11.16 -7.06
N ALA A 45 -9.48 -11.12 -5.79
CA ALA A 45 -10.89 -11.14 -5.43
C ALA A 45 -11.66 -9.91 -5.93
N ILE A 46 -11.01 -8.74 -6.05
CA ILE A 46 -11.62 -7.54 -6.63
C ILE A 46 -11.72 -7.70 -8.15
N TRP A 47 -10.64 -8.06 -8.82
CA TRP A 47 -10.61 -8.25 -10.27
C TRP A 47 -11.58 -9.34 -10.72
N ASP A 48 -11.62 -10.46 -10.01
CA ASP A 48 -12.54 -11.57 -10.31
C ASP A 48 -14.01 -11.23 -10.05
N SER A 49 -14.32 -10.18 -9.30
CA SER A 49 -15.70 -9.81 -8.97
C SER A 49 -16.45 -9.16 -10.14
N VAL A 50 -15.72 -8.53 -11.07
CA VAL A 50 -16.26 -7.81 -12.22
C VAL A 50 -15.52 -8.19 -13.50
N ALA A 51 -16.25 -8.31 -14.60
CA ALA A 51 -15.64 -8.51 -15.91
C ALA A 51 -16.59 -8.05 -17.03
N THR A 52 -16.02 -7.62 -18.13
CA THR A 52 -16.74 -7.42 -19.40
C THR A 52 -16.10 -8.30 -20.44
N THR A 53 -16.85 -9.24 -20.99
CA THR A 53 -16.38 -10.16 -22.04
C THR A 53 -17.19 -9.93 -23.31
N ILE A 54 -16.50 -9.72 -24.43
CA ILE A 54 -17.15 -9.64 -25.75
C ILE A 54 -17.02 -11.00 -26.41
N THR A 55 -18.17 -11.62 -26.68
CA THR A 55 -18.28 -12.93 -27.35
C THR A 55 -18.95 -12.78 -28.70
N THR A 56 -18.97 -13.85 -29.49
CA THR A 56 -19.76 -13.90 -30.75
C THR A 56 -21.26 -13.78 -30.52
N LYS A 57 -21.73 -13.95 -29.27
CA LYS A 57 -23.15 -13.82 -28.88
C LYS A 57 -23.51 -12.44 -28.34
N GLY A 58 -22.51 -11.57 -28.16
CA GLY A 58 -22.69 -10.23 -27.61
C GLY A 58 -21.79 -9.93 -26.41
N LYS A 59 -22.13 -8.86 -25.71
CA LYS A 59 -21.43 -8.43 -24.46
C LYS A 59 -22.00 -9.19 -23.27
N GLU A 60 -21.13 -9.82 -22.51
CA GLU A 60 -21.44 -10.46 -21.23
C GLU A 60 -20.76 -9.68 -20.09
N GLU A 61 -21.51 -9.38 -19.04
CA GLU A 61 -21.02 -8.64 -17.87
C GLU A 61 -21.13 -9.51 -16.63
N LYS A 62 -20.03 -9.62 -15.88
CA LYS A 62 -19.98 -10.21 -14.55
C LYS A 62 -19.96 -9.10 -13.52
N ALA A 63 -20.79 -9.19 -12.50
CA ALA A 63 -20.83 -8.24 -11.38
C ALA A 63 -21.35 -8.92 -10.12
N PRO A 64 -21.05 -8.39 -8.92
CA PRO A 64 -21.68 -8.85 -7.69
C PRO A 64 -23.20 -8.57 -7.70
N HIS A 65 -23.99 -9.56 -7.31
CA HIS A 65 -25.46 -9.47 -7.29
C HIS A 65 -26.05 -9.54 -5.89
N THR A 66 -25.31 -10.16 -4.94
CA THR A 66 -25.76 -10.38 -3.57
C THR A 66 -25.05 -9.46 -2.58
N ALA A 67 -25.65 -9.25 -1.42
CA ALA A 67 -25.04 -8.49 -0.33
C ALA A 67 -23.73 -9.15 0.15
N GLU A 68 -23.62 -10.48 0.07
CA GLU A 68 -22.43 -11.22 0.46
C GLU A 68 -21.28 -11.00 -0.53
N GLU A 69 -21.56 -11.02 -1.83
CA GLU A 69 -20.57 -10.72 -2.88
C GLU A 69 -20.03 -9.30 -2.73
N TRP A 70 -20.90 -8.31 -2.52
CA TRP A 70 -20.47 -6.92 -2.26
C TRP A 70 -19.64 -6.80 -0.97
N THR A 71 -20.01 -7.54 0.06
CA THR A 71 -19.23 -7.58 1.32
C THR A 71 -17.85 -8.20 1.08
N THR A 72 -17.73 -9.17 0.18
CA THR A 72 -16.45 -9.78 -0.18
C THR A 72 -15.57 -8.78 -0.91
N VAL A 73 -16.07 -8.07 -1.92
CA VAL A 73 -15.31 -7.01 -2.62
C VAL A 73 -14.82 -5.95 -1.62
N ARG A 74 -15.71 -5.46 -0.77
CA ARG A 74 -15.38 -4.46 0.26
C ARG A 74 -14.29 -4.95 1.22
N ARG A 75 -14.37 -6.21 1.67
CA ARG A 75 -13.38 -6.82 2.57
C ARG A 75 -12.02 -6.92 1.92
N SER A 76 -11.96 -7.33 0.67
CA SER A 76 -10.74 -7.41 -0.11
C SER A 76 -10.10 -6.03 -0.31
N ALA A 77 -10.90 -5.01 -0.62
CA ALA A 77 -10.43 -3.64 -0.72
C ALA A 77 -9.88 -3.12 0.63
N LEU A 78 -10.54 -3.46 1.75
CA LEU A 78 -10.03 -3.13 3.09
C LEU A 78 -8.71 -3.84 3.41
N GLN A 79 -8.54 -5.10 2.97
CA GLN A 79 -7.29 -5.83 3.14
C GLN A 79 -6.14 -5.15 2.37
N LEU A 80 -6.36 -4.70 1.13
CA LEU A 80 -5.37 -3.94 0.36
C LEU A 80 -5.00 -2.62 1.05
N LEU A 81 -6.01 -1.88 1.51
CA LEU A 81 -5.82 -0.61 2.20
C LEU A 81 -4.93 -0.79 3.45
N GLU A 82 -5.22 -1.77 4.29
CA GLU A 82 -4.42 -2.02 5.49
C GLU A 82 -3.06 -2.65 5.17
N ALA A 83 -2.96 -3.49 4.14
CA ALA A 83 -1.69 -4.03 3.71
C ALA A 83 -0.73 -2.92 3.24
N SER A 84 -1.23 -1.88 2.57
CA SER A 84 -0.41 -0.72 2.18
C SER A 84 0.23 -0.02 3.38
N ASN A 85 -0.47 0.07 4.52
CA ASN A 85 0.06 0.58 5.79
C ASN A 85 1.13 -0.37 6.36
N LEU A 86 0.91 -1.68 6.29
CA LEU A 86 1.89 -2.67 6.76
C LEU A 86 3.20 -2.65 5.96
N LEU A 87 3.16 -2.34 4.66
CA LEU A 87 4.34 -2.19 3.81
C LEU A 87 5.22 -1.01 4.23
N GLN A 88 4.65 -0.01 4.88
CA GLN A 88 5.35 1.19 5.32
C GLN A 88 6.09 1.02 6.66
N ILE A 89 5.93 -0.09 7.37
CA ILE A 89 6.58 -0.28 8.67
C ILE A 89 8.10 -0.44 8.47
N PRO A 90 8.92 0.41 9.11
CA PRO A 90 10.38 0.36 8.96
C PRO A 90 10.98 -0.97 9.42
N GLY A 91 12.05 -1.41 8.77
CA GLY A 91 12.78 -2.62 9.15
C GLY A 91 12.13 -3.95 8.74
N ARG A 92 11.00 -3.93 8.04
CA ARG A 92 10.43 -5.16 7.48
C ARG A 92 11.30 -5.69 6.37
N ARG A 93 11.71 -6.96 6.49
CA ARG A 93 12.53 -7.65 5.48
C ARG A 93 11.72 -7.91 4.21
N VAL A 94 12.40 -7.93 3.06
CA VAL A 94 11.76 -8.28 1.78
C VAL A 94 11.40 -9.76 1.74
N ALA A 95 12.31 -10.64 2.14
CA ALA A 95 12.09 -12.09 2.16
C ALA A 95 12.77 -12.74 3.38
N LYS A 96 12.51 -14.01 3.61
CA LYS A 96 13.12 -14.79 4.69
C LYS A 96 14.62 -15.00 4.45
N PRO A 97 15.43 -15.20 5.49
CA PRO A 97 16.85 -15.49 5.32
C PRO A 97 17.09 -16.69 4.41
N GLY A 98 17.93 -16.52 3.40
CA GLY A 98 18.27 -17.56 2.43
C GLY A 98 17.26 -17.73 1.29
N GLU A 99 16.11 -17.09 1.32
CA GLU A 99 15.15 -17.06 0.23
C GLU A 99 15.69 -16.21 -0.95
N ARG A 100 15.47 -16.68 -2.17
CA ARG A 100 15.95 -16.02 -3.39
C ARG A 100 14.86 -16.00 -4.44
N ASN A 101 14.90 -14.97 -5.28
CA ASN A 101 14.05 -14.93 -6.48
C ASN A 101 14.67 -15.82 -7.56
N ASN A 102 13.82 -16.62 -8.20
CA ASN A 102 14.24 -17.60 -9.20
C ASN A 102 14.13 -17.09 -10.64
N GLN A 103 13.48 -15.96 -10.85
CA GLN A 103 13.28 -15.37 -12.17
C GLN A 103 14.46 -14.45 -12.51
N GLY A 104 15.10 -14.67 -13.67
CA GLY A 104 16.33 -13.98 -14.03
C GLY A 104 16.21 -12.46 -14.29
N ILE A 105 14.98 -11.95 -14.33
CA ILE A 105 14.70 -10.50 -14.49
C ILE A 105 14.44 -9.81 -13.15
N GLU A 106 14.15 -10.55 -12.09
CA GLU A 106 13.88 -10.00 -10.76
C GLU A 106 15.17 -9.75 -10.00
N LEU A 107 15.18 -8.62 -9.30
CA LEU A 107 16.25 -8.35 -8.33
C LEU A 107 16.16 -9.33 -7.16
N GLN A 108 17.31 -9.63 -6.56
CA GLN A 108 17.34 -10.45 -5.35
C GLN A 108 16.80 -9.68 -4.15
N PRO A 109 16.22 -10.37 -3.13
CA PRO A 109 15.60 -9.71 -1.99
C PRO A 109 16.48 -8.68 -1.25
N ASP A 110 17.78 -8.94 -1.15
CA ASP A 110 18.75 -8.02 -0.55
C ASP A 110 18.97 -6.75 -1.39
N GLN A 111 18.90 -6.87 -2.72
CA GLN A 111 18.97 -5.72 -3.62
C GLN A 111 17.71 -4.87 -3.53
N ILE A 112 16.52 -5.49 -3.48
CA ILE A 112 15.24 -4.81 -3.29
C ILE A 112 15.25 -4.07 -1.95
N GLU A 113 15.68 -4.72 -0.86
CA GLU A 113 15.78 -4.13 0.48
C GLU A 113 16.71 -2.91 0.49
N ALA A 114 17.83 -2.99 -0.23
CA ALA A 114 18.76 -1.86 -0.37
C ALA A 114 18.11 -0.68 -1.10
N LEU A 115 17.35 -0.91 -2.18
CA LEU A 115 16.64 0.14 -2.91
C LEU A 115 15.56 0.81 -2.06
N ILE A 116 14.76 0.02 -1.33
CA ILE A 116 13.73 0.53 -0.41
C ILE A 116 14.36 1.42 0.67
N ASN A 117 15.48 0.98 1.24
CA ASN A 117 16.19 1.72 2.28
C ASN A 117 16.90 2.97 1.74
N HIS A 118 17.33 2.96 0.47
CA HIS A 118 17.98 4.12 -0.17
C HIS A 118 17.01 5.28 -0.38
N ASP A 119 15.78 4.99 -0.81
CA ASP A 119 14.72 6.00 -0.97
C ASP A 119 13.41 5.56 -0.32
N ARG A 120 13.39 5.71 0.99
CA ARG A 120 12.23 5.36 1.82
C ARG A 120 10.99 6.20 1.50
N GLN A 121 11.18 7.45 1.08
CA GLN A 121 10.07 8.34 0.74
C GLN A 121 9.38 7.90 -0.56
N ALA A 122 10.13 7.48 -1.57
CA ALA A 122 9.55 6.92 -2.78
C ALA A 122 8.78 5.63 -2.51
N TRP A 123 9.31 4.73 -1.66
CA TRP A 123 8.60 3.54 -1.22
C TRP A 123 7.25 3.86 -0.55
N ILE A 124 7.25 4.82 0.39
CA ILE A 124 6.03 5.26 1.09
C ILE A 124 5.03 5.86 0.09
N ALA A 125 5.49 6.68 -0.87
CA ALA A 125 4.62 7.28 -1.87
C ALA A 125 3.91 6.23 -2.75
N LEU A 126 4.61 5.15 -3.12
CA LEU A 126 4.01 4.04 -3.87
C LEU A 126 3.02 3.23 -3.03
N ALA A 127 3.33 2.99 -1.76
CA ALA A 127 2.39 2.35 -0.84
C ALA A 127 1.13 3.20 -0.63
N HIS A 128 1.24 4.53 -0.61
CA HIS A 128 0.09 5.44 -0.61
C HIS A 128 -0.71 5.35 -1.91
N GLY A 129 -0.07 5.16 -3.07
CA GLY A 129 -0.78 4.92 -4.33
C GLY A 129 -1.70 3.69 -4.27
N LEU A 130 -1.23 2.59 -3.68
CA LEU A 130 -2.07 1.40 -3.45
C LEU A 130 -3.19 1.68 -2.43
N HIS A 131 -2.91 2.42 -1.36
CA HIS A 131 -3.90 2.85 -0.37
C HIS A 131 -5.05 3.64 -1.02
N ASP A 132 -4.70 4.60 -1.87
CA ASP A 132 -5.67 5.47 -2.54
C ASP A 132 -6.55 4.65 -3.52
N ALA A 133 -5.94 3.75 -4.30
CA ALA A 133 -6.67 2.85 -5.20
C ALA A 133 -7.62 1.92 -4.42
N ALA A 134 -7.19 1.35 -3.30
CA ALA A 134 -8.02 0.53 -2.43
C ALA A 134 -9.17 1.34 -1.80
N THR A 135 -8.96 2.61 -1.48
CA THR A 135 -10.01 3.52 -0.98
C THR A 135 -11.11 3.71 -2.03
N LEU A 136 -10.74 3.86 -3.32
CA LEU A 136 -11.72 3.92 -4.41
C LEU A 136 -12.54 2.63 -4.51
N ALA A 137 -11.88 1.48 -4.38
CA ALA A 137 -12.56 0.18 -4.41
C ALA A 137 -13.54 -0.01 -3.24
N ILE A 138 -13.22 0.47 -2.04
CA ILE A 138 -14.16 0.50 -0.90
C ILE A 138 -15.38 1.35 -1.25
N GLY A 139 -15.18 2.56 -1.76
CA GLY A 139 -16.27 3.46 -2.16
C GLY A 139 -17.17 2.86 -3.26
N ALA A 140 -16.56 2.17 -4.23
CA ALA A 140 -17.28 1.45 -5.28
C ALA A 140 -18.14 0.30 -4.74
N ALA A 141 -17.59 -0.49 -3.80
CA ALA A 141 -18.30 -1.57 -3.15
C ALA A 141 -19.45 -1.07 -2.27
N ASP A 142 -19.24 0.01 -1.51
CA ASP A 142 -20.28 0.65 -0.67
C ASP A 142 -21.42 1.22 -1.52
N ALA A 143 -21.11 1.76 -2.71
CA ALA A 143 -22.09 2.23 -3.68
C ALA A 143 -22.74 1.10 -4.48
N LYS A 144 -22.23 -0.13 -4.41
CA LYS A 144 -22.63 -1.27 -5.24
C LYS A 144 -22.58 -0.95 -6.74
N ASP A 145 -21.50 -0.29 -7.17
CA ASP A 145 -21.30 0.17 -8.54
C ASP A 145 -20.22 -0.68 -9.25
N PRO A 146 -20.62 -1.64 -10.11
CA PRO A 146 -19.67 -2.52 -10.79
C PRO A 146 -18.70 -1.78 -11.72
N ALA A 147 -19.14 -0.68 -12.35
CA ALA A 147 -18.28 0.09 -13.24
C ALA A 147 -17.15 0.76 -12.48
N LYS A 148 -17.45 1.29 -11.27
CA LYS A 148 -16.42 1.84 -10.40
C LYS A 148 -15.51 0.78 -9.78
N VAL A 149 -16.00 -0.45 -9.54
CA VAL A 149 -15.14 -1.56 -9.12
C VAL A 149 -14.14 -1.89 -10.24
N LEU A 150 -14.59 -1.94 -11.49
CA LEU A 150 -13.70 -2.18 -12.63
C LEU A 150 -12.64 -1.07 -12.74
N GLU A 151 -13.05 0.20 -12.68
CA GLU A 151 -12.14 1.36 -12.71
C GLU A 151 -11.13 1.33 -11.55
N SER A 152 -11.58 1.02 -10.33
CA SER A 152 -10.67 0.91 -9.18
C SER A 152 -9.73 -0.28 -9.29
N GLY A 153 -10.15 -1.37 -9.94
CA GLY A 153 -9.30 -2.51 -10.27
C GLY A 153 -8.13 -2.12 -11.18
N GLU A 154 -8.36 -1.28 -12.18
CA GLU A 154 -7.31 -0.73 -13.05
C GLU A 154 -6.34 0.17 -12.25
N GLN A 155 -6.84 0.94 -11.28
CA GLN A 155 -5.98 1.76 -10.42
C GLN A 155 -5.11 0.90 -9.49
N ILE A 156 -5.65 -0.20 -8.97
CA ILE A 156 -4.91 -1.18 -8.15
C ILE A 156 -3.79 -1.81 -9.00
N ASP A 157 -4.10 -2.27 -10.22
CA ASP A 157 -3.12 -2.85 -11.13
C ASP A 157 -1.97 -1.88 -11.42
N ASN A 158 -2.29 -0.64 -11.77
CA ASN A 158 -1.31 0.42 -12.00
C ASN A 158 -0.43 0.68 -10.76
N ALA A 159 -0.99 0.68 -9.55
CA ALA A 159 -0.23 0.89 -8.32
C ALA A 159 0.74 -0.28 -8.05
N CYS A 160 0.29 -1.52 -8.27
CA CYS A 160 1.13 -2.72 -8.17
C CYS A 160 2.28 -2.67 -9.17
N GLU A 161 1.97 -2.40 -10.44
CA GLU A 161 2.95 -2.40 -11.52
C GLU A 161 4.02 -1.31 -11.35
N HIS A 162 3.63 -0.09 -10.97
CA HIS A 162 4.60 0.98 -10.70
C HIS A 162 5.59 0.62 -9.59
N CYS A 163 5.11 -0.02 -8.51
CA CYS A 163 5.95 -0.47 -7.42
C CYS A 163 6.91 -1.59 -7.87
N HIS A 164 6.39 -2.60 -8.57
CA HIS A 164 7.16 -3.73 -9.07
C HIS A 164 8.21 -3.30 -10.09
N GLN A 165 7.90 -2.40 -11.01
CA GLN A 165 8.87 -1.85 -11.97
C GLN A 165 9.99 -1.09 -11.29
N GLN A 166 9.75 -0.44 -10.18
CA GLN A 166 10.77 0.31 -9.48
C GLN A 166 11.69 -0.57 -8.62
N TYR A 167 11.16 -1.61 -8.00
CA TYR A 167 11.88 -2.38 -6.98
C TYR A 167 12.15 -3.83 -7.35
N TRP A 168 11.27 -4.51 -8.10
CA TRP A 168 11.40 -5.93 -8.41
C TRP A 168 12.09 -6.18 -9.75
N TYR A 169 11.63 -5.51 -10.79
CA TYR A 169 12.19 -5.65 -12.15
C TYR A 169 12.43 -4.30 -12.81
N PRO A 170 13.27 -3.45 -12.20
CA PRO A 170 13.58 -2.18 -12.80
C PRO A 170 14.17 -2.41 -14.19
N HIS A 171 13.58 -1.81 -15.22
CA HIS A 171 14.15 -1.86 -16.55
C HIS A 171 15.56 -1.32 -16.50
N PRO A 172 16.57 -2.01 -17.10
CA PRO A 172 17.89 -1.45 -17.22
C PRO A 172 17.72 -0.09 -17.93
N ALA A 173 18.22 0.98 -17.30
CA ALA A 173 18.16 2.31 -17.85
C ALA A 173 18.60 2.20 -19.31
N GLN A 174 17.70 2.55 -20.24
CA GLN A 174 18.06 2.60 -21.66
C GLN A 174 19.22 3.57 -21.73
N SER A 175 20.42 3.04 -21.98
CA SER A 175 21.57 3.84 -22.27
C SER A 175 21.23 4.62 -23.54
N HIS A 176 20.80 5.87 -23.37
CA HIS A 176 20.72 6.80 -24.48
C HIS A 176 22.14 6.94 -25.00
N GLY A 177 22.42 6.14 -26.04
CA GLY A 177 23.66 6.22 -26.80
C GLY A 177 23.85 7.67 -27.25
N LYS A 178 25.01 8.19 -26.89
CA LYS A 178 25.52 9.46 -27.44
C LYS A 178 25.84 9.28 -28.92
#